data_01ac7d42f52670681194ffea8cd61f53
#
_entry.id   01ac7d42f52670681194ffea8cd61f53
#
_cell.length_a   1.000
_cell.length_b   1.000
_cell.length_c   1.000
_cell.angle_alpha   90.00
_cell.angle_beta   90.00
_cell.angle_gamma   90.00
#
_symmetry.space_group_name_H-M   'P 1'
#
loop_
_entity.id
_entity.type
_entity.pdbx_description
1 polymer ?
#
loop_
_entity_poly.entity_id
_entity_poly.type
_entity_poly.pdbx_seq_one_letter_code
_entity_poly.pdbx_strand_id
1 'polypeptide(L)'
;HTRRFDGILIASDWDGTLSVDGEVSEKNRLAIREFQSFGGYFTVISGRTPAYLTERFCGFAPNTYTVGLNGARIEDLRTGEVLYSGTCDAGMLPALRALLSYPDGITSVIAYRTDGVRTMLPEEARKTLPDVPPQTICKTVFITKTPEDAAKLLSLAAAVPQEGYEVVRSFPTGVELLAVQNGKGAALLRLKKALGVRCAIGVGDFENDLSLLTAADIGYAVKDAVPKLLALADRVVCPAKDGAIAAVIEDIKKRGV
;
A
#
# COMPACT_ATOMS: atom_id res chain seq x y z
N HIS A 1 24.06 -16.33 18.30
CA HIS A 1 23.30 -16.35 17.04
C HIS A 1 23.68 -15.12 16.24
N THR A 2 24.25 -15.33 15.03
CA THR A 2 24.62 -14.27 14.11
C THR A 2 23.34 -13.57 13.67
N ARG A 3 23.17 -12.27 13.98
CA ARG A 3 22.04 -11.45 13.52
C ARG A 3 22.26 -11.09 12.04
N ARG A 4 22.08 -12.08 11.16
CA ARG A 4 22.40 -11.98 9.73
C ARG A 4 21.64 -10.87 9.00
N PHE A 5 20.40 -10.57 9.44
CA PHE A 5 19.52 -9.57 8.82
C PHE A 5 19.37 -8.31 9.67
N ASP A 6 20.27 -8.07 10.61
CA ASP A 6 20.20 -6.87 11.46
C ASP A 6 20.27 -5.59 10.62
N GLY A 7 19.39 -4.65 10.90
CA GLY A 7 19.26 -3.41 10.15
C GLY A 7 18.63 -3.54 8.76
N ILE A 8 17.96 -4.66 8.44
CA ILE A 8 17.20 -4.83 7.20
C ILE A 8 15.70 -4.82 7.51
N LEU A 9 14.96 -4.01 6.74
CA LEU A 9 13.50 -4.00 6.73
C LEU A 9 12.99 -4.56 5.40
N ILE A 10 12.10 -5.53 5.43
CA ILE A 10 11.26 -5.92 4.28
C ILE A 10 9.86 -5.39 4.52
N ALA A 11 9.38 -4.55 3.60
CA ALA A 11 8.04 -4.00 3.57
C ALA A 11 7.32 -4.51 2.32
N SER A 12 6.33 -5.38 2.52
CA SER A 12 5.60 -6.04 1.44
C SER A 12 4.21 -5.46 1.27
N ASP A 13 3.77 -5.26 0.04
CA ASP A 13 2.35 -5.16 -0.23
C ASP A 13 1.63 -6.46 0.19
N TRP A 14 0.30 -6.36 0.37
CA TRP A 14 -0.52 -7.47 0.82
C TRP A 14 -1.16 -8.25 -0.34
N ASP A 15 -2.10 -7.60 -1.06
CA ASP A 15 -2.91 -8.23 -2.09
C ASP A 15 -2.10 -8.45 -3.38
N GLY A 16 -1.99 -9.67 -3.86
CA GLY A 16 -1.22 -9.99 -5.09
C GLY A 16 0.30 -10.02 -4.91
N THR A 17 0.81 -9.80 -3.70
CA THR A 17 2.24 -9.85 -3.38
C THR A 17 2.54 -10.86 -2.27
N LEU A 18 2.15 -10.57 -1.02
CA LEU A 18 2.29 -11.49 0.10
C LEU A 18 1.14 -12.49 0.15
N SER A 19 -0.07 -12.01 -0.10
CA SER A 19 -1.33 -12.77 -0.03
C SER A 19 -1.91 -12.97 -1.43
N VAL A 20 -2.34 -14.19 -1.71
CA VAL A 20 -3.10 -14.57 -2.90
C VAL A 20 -4.45 -15.13 -2.43
N ASP A 21 -5.55 -14.60 -2.98
CA ASP A 21 -6.91 -14.97 -2.57
C ASP A 21 -7.17 -14.86 -1.05
N GLY A 22 -6.49 -13.91 -0.40
CA GLY A 22 -6.61 -13.66 1.04
C GLY A 22 -5.73 -14.54 1.93
N GLU A 23 -4.97 -15.46 1.35
CA GLU A 23 -4.11 -16.39 2.08
C GLU A 23 -2.62 -16.15 1.85
N VAL A 24 -1.83 -16.35 2.89
CA VAL A 24 -0.35 -16.31 2.84
C VAL A 24 0.16 -17.75 2.82
N SER A 25 0.98 -18.09 1.83
CA SER A 25 1.54 -19.42 1.70
C SER A 25 2.40 -19.81 2.91
N GLU A 26 2.43 -21.10 3.25
CA GLU A 26 3.28 -21.61 4.33
C GLU A 26 4.76 -21.29 4.07
N LYS A 27 5.20 -21.38 2.83
CA LYS A 27 6.56 -21.03 2.41
C LYS A 27 6.92 -19.60 2.79
N ASN A 28 6.02 -18.62 2.54
CA ASN A 28 6.22 -17.23 2.95
C ASN A 28 6.25 -17.10 4.48
N ARG A 29 5.30 -17.74 5.19
CA ARG A 29 5.23 -17.67 6.65
C ARG A 29 6.50 -18.21 7.33
N LEU A 30 7.02 -19.33 6.85
CA LEU A 30 8.25 -19.93 7.38
C LEU A 30 9.47 -19.02 7.12
N ALA A 31 9.60 -18.50 5.90
CA ALA A 31 10.70 -17.62 5.53
C ALA A 31 10.68 -16.29 6.32
N ILE A 32 9.49 -15.71 6.52
CA ILE A 32 9.34 -14.48 7.33
C ILE A 32 9.78 -14.73 8.77
N ARG A 33 9.33 -15.82 9.40
CA ARG A 33 9.74 -16.17 10.78
C ARG A 33 11.25 -16.41 10.90
N GLU A 34 11.84 -17.08 9.91
CA GLU A 34 13.29 -17.26 9.87
C GLU A 34 14.00 -15.91 9.76
N PHE A 35 13.58 -15.04 8.81
CA PHE A 35 14.14 -13.72 8.62
C PHE A 35 14.09 -12.87 9.91
N GLN A 36 12.96 -12.88 10.59
CA GLN A 36 12.77 -12.19 11.87
C GLN A 36 13.66 -12.78 12.98
N SER A 37 13.82 -14.11 13.03
CA SER A 37 14.66 -14.78 14.04
C SER A 37 16.15 -14.45 13.91
N PHE A 38 16.58 -14.05 12.71
CA PHE A 38 17.94 -13.57 12.43
C PHE A 38 18.09 -12.04 12.45
N GLY A 39 17.15 -11.32 13.09
CA GLY A 39 17.23 -9.88 13.35
C GLY A 39 16.60 -8.99 12.29
N GLY A 40 15.97 -9.52 11.25
CA GLY A 40 15.28 -8.74 10.24
C GLY A 40 13.95 -8.17 10.72
N TYR A 41 13.58 -6.99 10.23
CA TYR A 41 12.26 -6.40 10.38
C TYR A 41 11.40 -6.73 9.18
N PHE A 42 10.22 -7.30 9.43
CA PHE A 42 9.22 -7.59 8.40
C PHE A 42 7.92 -6.85 8.70
N THR A 43 7.37 -6.18 7.67
CA THR A 43 6.05 -5.55 7.78
C THR A 43 5.28 -5.61 6.48
N VAL A 44 3.99 -5.23 6.58
CA VAL A 44 3.06 -5.08 5.46
C VAL A 44 2.76 -3.60 5.25
N ILE A 45 2.76 -3.17 3.98
CA ILE A 45 2.29 -1.85 3.53
C ILE A 45 1.13 -2.05 2.57
N SER A 46 -0.09 -1.79 3.00
CA SER A 46 -1.30 -2.13 2.26
C SER A 46 -2.31 -0.98 2.18
N GLY A 47 -3.13 -1.00 1.14
CA GLY A 47 -4.35 -0.18 1.06
C GLY A 47 -5.44 -0.59 2.05
N ARG A 48 -5.35 -1.78 2.65
CA ARG A 48 -6.29 -2.31 3.64
C ARG A 48 -6.19 -1.56 4.97
N THR A 49 -7.23 -1.65 5.79
CA THR A 49 -7.18 -1.13 7.17
C THR A 49 -6.30 -2.02 8.05
N PRO A 50 -5.67 -1.48 9.11
CA PRO A 50 -4.93 -2.30 10.07
C PRO A 50 -5.78 -3.41 10.70
N ALA A 51 -7.05 -3.15 11.01
CA ALA A 51 -7.98 -4.15 11.55
C ALA A 51 -8.16 -5.33 10.58
N TYR A 52 -8.35 -5.05 9.28
CA TYR A 52 -8.44 -6.10 8.26
C TYR A 52 -7.18 -6.98 8.21
N LEU A 53 -6.00 -6.37 8.31
CA LEU A 53 -4.72 -7.08 8.27
C LEU A 53 -4.52 -7.94 9.52
N THR A 54 -4.85 -7.40 10.70
CA THR A 54 -4.71 -8.11 11.99
C THR A 54 -5.44 -9.45 11.99
N GLU A 55 -6.65 -9.48 11.46
CA GLU A 55 -7.47 -10.71 11.39
C GLU A 55 -6.86 -11.79 10.47
N ARG A 56 -5.91 -11.42 9.62
CA ARG A 56 -5.32 -12.30 8.58
C ARG A 56 -3.88 -12.70 8.83
N PHE A 57 -3.26 -12.17 9.87
CA PHE A 57 -1.93 -12.61 10.27
C PHE A 57 -2.02 -13.97 11.00
N CYS A 58 -1.99 -15.03 10.19
CA CYS A 58 -2.06 -16.41 10.69
C CYS A 58 -0.71 -17.12 10.49
N GLY A 59 -0.11 -17.57 11.58
CA GLY A 59 1.18 -18.28 11.56
C GLY A 59 2.41 -17.39 11.33
N PHE A 60 2.25 -16.09 11.21
CA PHE A 60 3.29 -15.06 11.24
C PHE A 60 2.66 -13.74 11.69
N ALA A 61 3.48 -12.77 12.08
CA ALA A 61 3.05 -11.39 12.30
C ALA A 61 4.20 -10.44 11.99
N PRO A 62 3.91 -9.19 11.57
CA PRO A 62 4.91 -8.14 11.56
C PRO A 62 5.56 -7.99 12.94
N ASN A 63 6.88 -7.81 12.99
CA ASN A 63 7.62 -7.56 14.22
C ASN A 63 7.99 -6.07 14.41
N THR A 64 7.31 -5.22 13.67
CA THR A 64 7.41 -3.75 13.72
C THR A 64 6.06 -3.14 13.32
N TYR A 65 6.02 -1.81 13.12
CA TYR A 65 4.83 -1.08 12.70
C TYR A 65 4.26 -1.65 11.40
N THR A 66 2.93 -1.80 11.35
CA THR A 66 2.17 -2.18 10.16
C THR A 66 1.59 -0.94 9.52
N VAL A 67 1.57 -0.91 8.19
CA VAL A 67 1.06 0.22 7.41
C VAL A 67 -0.26 -0.16 6.74
N GLY A 68 -1.31 0.55 7.13
CA GLY A 68 -2.62 0.51 6.51
C GLY A 68 -2.95 1.77 5.73
N LEU A 69 -4.03 1.72 4.94
CA LEU A 69 -4.57 2.84 4.15
C LEU A 69 -3.50 3.47 3.24
N ASN A 70 -2.64 2.65 2.62
CA ASN A 70 -1.46 2.99 1.81
C ASN A 70 -0.35 3.72 2.56
N GLY A 71 -0.54 4.17 3.77
CA GLY A 71 0.43 4.94 4.54
C GLY A 71 -0.22 6.00 5.42
N ALA A 72 -1.54 6.21 5.27
CA ALA A 72 -2.28 7.14 6.14
C ALA A 72 -2.36 6.65 7.59
N ARG A 73 -2.13 5.35 7.84
CA ARG A 73 -2.07 4.80 9.19
C ARG A 73 -0.86 3.89 9.35
N ILE A 74 0.00 4.22 10.31
CA ILE A 74 1.18 3.43 10.66
C ILE A 74 1.13 3.16 12.16
N GLU A 75 0.99 1.90 12.56
CA GLU A 75 0.84 1.52 13.96
C GLU A 75 1.46 0.15 14.27
N ASP A 76 1.97 -0.01 15.47
CA ASP A 76 2.40 -1.30 15.97
C ASP A 76 1.18 -2.05 16.54
N LEU A 77 0.74 -3.07 15.81
CA LEU A 77 -0.44 -3.86 16.17
C LEU A 77 -0.27 -4.69 17.45
N ARG A 78 0.97 -4.83 17.94
CA ARG A 78 1.28 -5.56 19.20
C ARG A 78 1.10 -4.67 20.42
N THR A 79 1.39 -3.38 20.28
CA THR A 79 1.39 -2.42 21.39
C THR A 79 0.28 -1.38 21.29
N GLY A 80 -0.27 -1.19 20.09
CA GLY A 80 -1.22 -0.12 19.77
C GLY A 80 -0.55 1.27 19.60
N GLU A 81 0.80 1.33 19.60
CA GLU A 81 1.52 2.57 19.36
C GLU A 81 1.30 3.06 17.93
N VAL A 82 0.92 4.33 17.80
CA VAL A 82 0.68 4.98 16.50
C VAL A 82 1.88 5.83 16.15
N LEU A 83 2.61 5.45 15.11
CA LEU A 83 3.72 6.22 14.57
C LEU A 83 3.24 7.38 13.69
N TYR A 84 2.16 7.15 12.91
CA TYR A 84 1.63 8.15 11.99
C TYR A 84 0.13 7.94 11.73
N SER A 85 -0.59 9.06 11.68
CA SER A 85 -1.99 9.11 11.24
C SER A 85 -2.16 10.34 10.36
N GLY A 86 -2.37 10.12 9.08
CA GLY A 86 -2.46 11.19 8.07
C GLY A 86 -3.86 11.33 7.50
N THR A 87 -4.19 12.58 7.18
CA THR A 87 -5.43 12.97 6.50
C THR A 87 -5.11 13.82 5.28
N CYS A 88 -6.13 14.12 4.50
CA CYS A 88 -6.06 15.05 3.40
C CYS A 88 -6.23 16.50 3.87
N ASP A 89 -6.06 17.44 2.96
CA ASP A 89 -6.39 18.86 3.13
C ASP A 89 -7.24 19.38 1.96
N ALA A 90 -7.54 20.68 1.93
CA ALA A 90 -8.41 21.28 0.93
C ALA A 90 -7.88 21.17 -0.52
N GLY A 91 -6.57 20.96 -0.70
CA GLY A 91 -5.96 20.77 -2.03
C GLY A 91 -6.50 19.55 -2.78
N MET A 92 -7.04 18.54 -2.05
CA MET A 92 -7.66 17.36 -2.69
C MET A 92 -8.95 17.69 -3.47
N LEU A 93 -9.64 18.78 -3.15
CA LEU A 93 -10.98 19.07 -3.67
C LEU A 93 -11.06 19.17 -5.20
N PRO A 94 -10.10 19.77 -5.92
CA PRO A 94 -10.12 19.77 -7.38
C PRO A 94 -10.13 18.36 -7.97
N ALA A 95 -9.24 17.49 -7.50
CA ALA A 95 -9.18 16.11 -7.94
C ALA A 95 -10.44 15.32 -7.56
N LEU A 96 -10.92 15.49 -6.32
CA LEU A 96 -12.17 14.86 -5.85
C LEU A 96 -13.35 15.23 -6.74
N ARG A 97 -13.54 16.52 -7.05
CA ARG A 97 -14.62 16.99 -7.92
C ARG A 97 -14.48 16.47 -9.35
N ALA A 98 -13.26 16.43 -9.90
CA ALA A 98 -12.99 15.86 -11.21
C ALA A 98 -13.39 14.38 -11.28
N LEU A 99 -13.01 13.58 -10.28
CA LEU A 99 -13.36 12.17 -10.21
C LEU A 99 -14.87 11.97 -10.06
N LEU A 100 -15.53 12.73 -9.19
CA LEU A 100 -16.97 12.68 -8.98
C LEU A 100 -17.79 13.14 -10.20
N SER A 101 -17.20 13.94 -11.10
CA SER A 101 -17.86 14.40 -12.32
C SER A 101 -18.03 13.30 -13.38
N TYR A 102 -17.33 12.17 -13.26
CA TYR A 102 -17.47 11.05 -14.21
C TYR A 102 -18.88 10.44 -14.13
N PRO A 103 -19.68 10.47 -15.23
CA PRO A 103 -21.12 10.29 -15.09
C PRO A 103 -21.55 8.87 -14.75
N ASP A 104 -21.07 7.84 -15.46
CA ASP A 104 -21.69 6.50 -15.46
C ASP A 104 -20.73 5.33 -15.14
N GLY A 105 -19.46 5.58 -14.96
CA GLY A 105 -18.46 4.52 -14.81
C GLY A 105 -18.19 4.10 -13.37
N ILE A 106 -18.68 4.85 -12.36
CA ILE A 106 -18.44 4.57 -10.93
C ILE A 106 -19.62 3.76 -10.38
N THR A 107 -19.33 2.69 -9.65
CA THR A 107 -20.35 1.86 -8.97
C THR A 107 -20.49 2.21 -7.50
N SER A 108 -19.40 2.58 -6.82
CA SER A 108 -19.41 3.03 -5.43
C SER A 108 -18.20 3.92 -5.13
N VAL A 109 -18.33 4.73 -4.08
CA VAL A 109 -17.25 5.56 -3.54
C VAL A 109 -17.09 5.22 -2.06
N ILE A 110 -15.87 4.95 -1.63
CA ILE A 110 -15.56 4.59 -0.26
C ILE A 110 -14.66 5.68 0.32
N ALA A 111 -15.14 6.38 1.34
CA ALA A 111 -14.36 7.33 2.10
C ALA A 111 -13.81 6.67 3.38
N TYR A 112 -12.51 6.57 3.50
CA TYR A 112 -11.83 6.18 4.73
C TYR A 112 -11.56 7.44 5.52
N ARG A 113 -12.18 7.54 6.69
CA ARG A 113 -12.17 8.72 7.55
C ARG A 113 -11.60 8.40 8.92
N THR A 114 -11.28 9.44 9.66
CA THR A 114 -10.78 9.32 11.05
C THR A 114 -11.80 8.70 12.00
N ASP A 115 -13.10 8.82 11.68
CA ASP A 115 -14.24 8.30 12.45
C ASP A 115 -14.83 7.00 11.90
N GLY A 116 -14.25 6.42 10.84
CA GLY A 116 -14.68 5.16 10.26
C GLY A 116 -14.65 5.13 8.73
N VAL A 117 -15.26 4.10 8.17
CA VAL A 117 -15.36 3.89 6.72
C VAL A 117 -16.80 4.06 6.27
N ARG A 118 -17.00 4.84 5.21
CA ARG A 118 -18.32 5.07 4.63
C ARG A 118 -18.33 4.72 3.16
N THR A 119 -19.17 3.76 2.78
CA THR A 119 -19.44 3.41 1.38
C THR A 119 -20.71 4.12 0.93
N MET A 120 -20.64 4.75 -0.23
CA MET A 120 -21.70 5.59 -0.80
C MET A 120 -21.97 5.20 -2.25
N LEU A 121 -23.20 5.35 -2.69
CA LEU A 121 -23.52 5.37 -4.12
C LEU A 121 -22.96 6.64 -4.75
N PRO A 122 -22.63 6.63 -6.06
CA PRO A 122 -22.03 7.79 -6.73
C PRO A 122 -22.83 9.08 -6.59
N GLU A 123 -24.16 9.00 -6.63
CA GLU A 123 -25.04 10.18 -6.46
C GLU A 123 -24.97 10.77 -5.05
N GLU A 124 -24.92 9.92 -4.03
CA GLU A 124 -24.73 10.34 -2.64
C GLU A 124 -23.37 10.99 -2.46
N ALA A 125 -22.32 10.36 -2.99
CA ALA A 125 -20.95 10.87 -2.91
C ALA A 125 -20.82 12.25 -3.58
N ARG A 126 -21.44 12.45 -4.76
CA ARG A 126 -21.45 13.76 -5.45
C ARG A 126 -22.07 14.88 -4.61
N LYS A 127 -23.11 14.56 -3.84
CA LYS A 127 -23.86 15.53 -3.01
C LYS A 127 -23.17 15.82 -1.68
N THR A 128 -22.52 14.82 -1.09
CA THR A 128 -22.09 14.92 0.32
C THR A 128 -20.58 15.04 0.50
N LEU A 129 -19.81 14.34 -0.34
CA LEU A 129 -18.37 14.22 -0.11
C LEU A 129 -17.59 15.54 -0.30
N PRO A 130 -17.95 16.44 -1.24
CA PRO A 130 -17.28 17.74 -1.36
C PRO A 130 -17.42 18.65 -0.14
N ASP A 131 -18.43 18.43 0.70
CA ASP A 131 -18.71 19.22 1.92
C ASP A 131 -18.13 18.57 3.19
N VAL A 132 -17.58 17.33 3.07
CA VAL A 132 -16.90 16.68 4.19
C VAL A 132 -15.55 17.38 4.41
N PRO A 133 -15.23 17.77 5.66
CA PRO A 133 -13.93 18.38 5.95
C PRO A 133 -12.77 17.46 5.53
N PRO A 134 -11.89 17.88 4.59
CA PRO A 134 -10.82 17.04 4.04
C PRO A 134 -9.89 16.49 5.13
N GLN A 135 -9.65 17.25 6.19
CA GLN A 135 -8.82 16.84 7.34
C GLN A 135 -9.41 15.68 8.15
N THR A 136 -10.59 15.20 7.81
CA THR A 136 -11.17 13.97 8.36
C THR A 136 -11.05 12.78 7.41
N ILE A 137 -10.59 12.99 6.18
CA ILE A 137 -10.47 11.97 5.14
C ILE A 137 -9.02 11.47 5.07
N CYS A 138 -8.81 10.18 5.27
CA CYS A 138 -7.51 9.53 5.10
C CYS A 138 -7.23 9.22 3.62
N LYS A 139 -8.22 8.68 2.93
CA LYS A 139 -8.25 8.45 1.47
C LYS A 139 -9.66 8.24 0.97
N THR A 140 -9.84 8.36 -0.34
CA THR A 140 -11.11 8.02 -1.02
C THR A 140 -10.83 6.99 -2.10
N VAL A 141 -11.68 5.97 -2.23
CA VAL A 141 -11.59 4.92 -3.26
C VAL A 141 -12.83 4.98 -4.13
N PHE A 142 -12.61 5.00 -5.43
CA PHE A 142 -13.65 4.96 -6.46
C PHE A 142 -13.63 3.57 -7.09
N ILE A 143 -14.72 2.83 -6.96
CA ILE A 143 -14.91 1.54 -7.61
C ILE A 143 -15.59 1.77 -8.94
N THR A 144 -14.99 1.31 -10.02
CA THR A 144 -15.51 1.46 -11.38
C THR A 144 -16.14 0.18 -11.91
N LYS A 145 -16.96 0.32 -12.96
CA LYS A 145 -17.59 -0.82 -13.64
C LYS A 145 -16.56 -1.67 -14.37
N THR A 146 -15.60 -1.01 -15.02
CA THR A 146 -14.57 -1.66 -15.84
C THR A 146 -13.19 -1.06 -15.61
N PRO A 147 -12.11 -1.76 -15.97
CA PRO A 147 -10.76 -1.20 -15.97
C PRO A 147 -10.59 0.02 -16.87
N GLU A 148 -11.34 0.09 -17.97
CA GLU A 148 -11.37 1.24 -18.90
C GLU A 148 -11.97 2.48 -18.23
N ASP A 149 -13.00 2.31 -17.41
CA ASP A 149 -13.56 3.39 -16.60
C ASP A 149 -12.57 3.89 -15.57
N ALA A 150 -11.80 3.00 -14.93
CA ALA A 150 -10.71 3.37 -14.04
C ALA A 150 -9.63 4.20 -14.78
N ALA A 151 -9.26 3.81 -15.99
CA ALA A 151 -8.31 4.55 -16.82
C ALA A 151 -8.84 5.96 -17.20
N LYS A 152 -10.14 6.10 -17.48
CA LYS A 152 -10.77 7.40 -17.71
C LYS A 152 -10.75 8.29 -16.46
N LEU A 153 -11.01 7.72 -15.27
CA LEU A 153 -10.89 8.46 -14.01
C LEU A 153 -9.46 8.98 -13.79
N LEU A 154 -8.44 8.18 -14.05
CA LEU A 154 -7.05 8.61 -13.97
C LEU A 154 -6.76 9.78 -14.93
N SER A 155 -7.31 9.72 -16.16
CA SER A 155 -7.15 10.78 -17.15
C SER A 155 -7.84 12.08 -16.73
N LEU A 156 -9.03 12.00 -16.12
CA LEU A 156 -9.72 13.17 -15.56
C LEU A 156 -8.94 13.80 -14.41
N ALA A 157 -8.40 12.97 -13.52
CA ALA A 157 -7.57 13.45 -12.43
C ALA A 157 -6.29 14.11 -12.93
N ALA A 158 -5.66 13.57 -13.98
CA ALA A 158 -4.45 14.13 -14.57
C ALA A 158 -4.67 15.53 -15.21
N ALA A 159 -5.92 15.86 -15.56
CA ALA A 159 -6.28 17.14 -16.16
C ALA A 159 -6.40 18.29 -15.14
N VAL A 160 -6.36 18.01 -13.84
CA VAL A 160 -6.41 19.01 -12.77
C VAL A 160 -5.08 19.05 -12.00
N PRO A 161 -4.73 20.19 -11.37
CA PRO A 161 -3.53 20.27 -10.53
C PRO A 161 -3.55 19.22 -9.41
N GLN A 162 -2.45 18.48 -9.27
CA GLN A 162 -2.28 17.44 -8.25
C GLN A 162 -1.15 17.79 -7.28
N GLU A 163 -1.06 19.02 -6.86
CA GLU A 163 -0.05 19.45 -5.91
C GLU A 163 -0.34 18.84 -4.52
N GLY A 164 0.57 17.97 -4.04
CA GLY A 164 0.44 17.29 -2.76
C GLY A 164 -0.48 16.07 -2.74
N TYR A 165 -1.07 15.70 -3.87
CA TYR A 165 -1.96 14.53 -4.01
C TYR A 165 -1.52 13.58 -5.08
N GLU A 166 -1.88 12.31 -4.90
CA GLU A 166 -1.81 11.31 -5.96
C GLU A 166 -3.19 10.69 -6.21
N VAL A 167 -3.44 10.38 -7.46
CA VAL A 167 -4.55 9.53 -7.89
C VAL A 167 -3.93 8.31 -8.55
N VAL A 168 -4.15 7.16 -7.96
CA VAL A 168 -3.46 5.92 -8.34
C VAL A 168 -4.45 4.77 -8.43
N ARG A 169 -4.18 3.82 -9.31
CA ARG A 169 -4.92 2.58 -9.38
C ARG A 169 -4.31 1.55 -8.43
N SER A 170 -5.14 0.95 -7.58
CA SER A 170 -4.72 -0.06 -6.60
C SER A 170 -5.17 -1.49 -6.94
N PHE A 171 -6.13 -1.61 -7.85
CA PHE A 171 -6.58 -2.85 -8.49
C PHE A 171 -7.30 -2.49 -9.79
N PRO A 172 -7.62 -3.45 -10.70
CA PRO A 172 -8.08 -3.14 -12.06
C PRO A 172 -9.23 -2.13 -12.15
N THR A 173 -10.19 -2.18 -11.22
CA THR A 173 -11.37 -1.29 -11.18
C THR A 173 -11.37 -0.32 -10.02
N GLY A 174 -10.26 -0.15 -9.30
CA GLY A 174 -10.16 0.70 -8.12
C GLY A 174 -9.20 1.87 -8.33
N VAL A 175 -9.71 3.09 -8.19
CA VAL A 175 -8.94 4.34 -8.24
C VAL A 175 -8.95 4.99 -6.87
N GLU A 176 -7.80 5.33 -6.34
CA GLU A 176 -7.64 5.95 -5.04
C GLU A 176 -7.14 7.38 -5.14
N LEU A 177 -7.73 8.27 -4.34
CA LEU A 177 -7.28 9.63 -4.13
C LEU A 177 -6.76 9.75 -2.69
N LEU A 178 -5.51 10.15 -2.52
CA LEU A 178 -4.85 10.30 -1.22
C LEU A 178 -3.79 11.42 -1.28
N ALA A 179 -3.39 11.93 -0.12
CA ALA A 179 -2.26 12.83 -0.04
C ALA A 179 -0.96 12.06 -0.33
N VAL A 180 -0.02 12.64 -1.08
CA VAL A 180 1.29 12.02 -1.39
C VAL A 180 2.03 11.58 -0.13
N GLN A 181 1.95 12.38 0.94
CA GLN A 181 2.52 12.06 2.24
C GLN A 181 1.89 10.82 2.93
N ASN A 182 0.74 10.37 2.45
CA ASN A 182 0.04 9.18 2.91
C ASN A 182 0.25 7.99 1.96
N GLY A 183 1.13 8.11 0.97
CA GLY A 183 1.46 7.03 0.03
C GLY A 183 2.43 6.00 0.62
N LYS A 184 2.52 4.83 -0.02
CA LYS A 184 3.35 3.71 0.44
C LYS A 184 4.84 4.07 0.51
N GLY A 185 5.35 4.87 -0.42
CA GLY A 185 6.74 5.33 -0.41
C GLY A 185 7.05 6.22 0.78
N ALA A 186 6.19 7.20 1.09
CA ALA A 186 6.34 8.05 2.25
C ALA A 186 6.29 7.25 3.56
N ALA A 187 5.43 6.23 3.62
CA ALA A 187 5.35 5.32 4.76
C ALA A 187 6.65 4.51 4.95
N LEU A 188 7.23 3.98 3.86
CA LEU A 188 8.51 3.27 3.94
C LEU A 188 9.63 4.15 4.48
N LEU A 189 9.72 5.41 4.03
CA LEU A 189 10.74 6.36 4.52
C LEU A 189 10.55 6.68 6.01
N ARG A 190 9.29 6.80 6.49
CA ARG A 190 9.00 6.96 7.92
C ARG A 190 9.45 5.74 8.72
N LEU A 191 9.16 4.54 8.24
CA LEU A 191 9.60 3.30 8.89
C LEU A 191 11.12 3.19 8.92
N LYS A 192 11.79 3.46 7.80
CA LYS A 192 13.25 3.45 7.69
C LYS A 192 13.88 4.37 8.75
N LYS A 193 13.35 5.59 8.88
CA LYS A 193 13.81 6.56 9.87
C LYS A 193 13.51 6.12 11.31
N ALA A 194 12.30 5.66 11.59
CA ALA A 194 11.87 5.28 12.94
C ALA A 194 12.64 4.07 13.48
N LEU A 195 12.96 3.11 12.60
CA LEU A 195 13.67 1.88 12.96
C LEU A 195 15.20 2.00 12.89
N GLY A 196 15.71 3.06 12.25
CA GLY A 196 17.15 3.23 12.03
C GLY A 196 17.78 2.13 11.18
N VAL A 197 17.01 1.52 10.27
CA VAL A 197 17.51 0.43 9.44
C VAL A 197 18.45 0.95 8.35
N ARG A 198 19.49 0.16 8.02
CA ARG A 198 20.47 0.47 6.98
C ARG A 198 19.94 0.19 5.57
N CYS A 199 19.01 -0.76 5.42
CA CYS A 199 18.44 -1.16 4.14
C CYS A 199 16.94 -1.39 4.29
N ALA A 200 16.14 -0.70 3.49
CA ALA A 200 14.70 -0.88 3.39
C ALA A 200 14.36 -1.46 2.01
N ILE A 201 13.71 -2.61 2.01
CA ILE A 201 13.31 -3.37 0.82
C ILE A 201 11.81 -3.23 0.64
N GLY A 202 11.39 -2.80 -0.55
CA GLY A 202 9.99 -2.75 -0.97
C GLY A 202 9.64 -3.92 -1.88
N VAL A 203 8.48 -4.54 -1.68
CA VAL A 203 7.99 -5.62 -2.54
C VAL A 203 6.54 -5.34 -2.94
N GLY A 204 6.23 -5.40 -4.24
CA GLY A 204 4.90 -5.06 -4.74
C GLY A 204 4.54 -5.71 -6.07
N ASP A 205 3.31 -5.44 -6.54
CA ASP A 205 2.77 -6.00 -7.78
C ASP A 205 1.97 -4.99 -8.64
N PHE A 206 1.44 -3.91 -8.04
CA PHE A 206 0.50 -3.03 -8.74
C PHE A 206 0.95 -1.56 -8.80
N GLU A 207 0.14 -0.69 -9.43
CA GLU A 207 0.51 0.73 -9.67
C GLU A 207 0.71 1.54 -8.38
N ASN A 208 -0.05 1.25 -7.32
CA ASN A 208 0.11 1.90 -6.00
C ASN A 208 1.41 1.53 -5.27
N ASP A 209 2.17 0.55 -5.79
CA ASP A 209 3.50 0.18 -5.30
C ASP A 209 4.65 0.91 -5.99
N LEU A 210 4.38 1.72 -7.03
CA LEU A 210 5.41 2.49 -7.70
C LEU A 210 6.18 3.38 -6.73
N SER A 211 5.46 4.10 -5.85
CA SER A 211 6.08 4.94 -4.83
C SER A 211 6.86 4.12 -3.78
N LEU A 212 6.39 2.91 -3.44
CA LEU A 212 7.08 1.99 -2.53
C LEU A 212 8.44 1.57 -3.08
N LEU A 213 8.48 1.09 -4.33
CA LEU A 213 9.71 0.66 -4.97
C LEU A 213 10.68 1.83 -5.20
N THR A 214 10.16 3.00 -5.58
CA THR A 214 10.98 4.22 -5.75
C THR A 214 11.65 4.66 -4.44
N ALA A 215 10.98 4.52 -3.31
CA ALA A 215 11.50 4.92 -1.99
C ALA A 215 12.40 3.86 -1.35
N ALA A 216 12.36 2.61 -1.81
CA ALA A 216 13.15 1.52 -1.29
C ALA A 216 14.63 1.63 -1.68
N ASP A 217 15.52 1.08 -0.85
CA ASP A 217 16.93 0.90 -1.22
C ASP A 217 17.06 -0.23 -2.25
N ILE A 218 16.15 -1.21 -2.22
CA ILE A 218 16.02 -2.28 -3.21
C ILE A 218 14.52 -2.56 -3.41
N GLY A 219 14.04 -2.33 -4.63
CA GLY A 219 12.66 -2.61 -5.03
C GLY A 219 12.52 -3.95 -5.73
N TYR A 220 11.64 -4.81 -5.23
CA TYR A 220 11.30 -6.08 -5.84
C TYR A 220 9.89 -6.06 -6.42
N ALA A 221 9.72 -6.55 -7.63
CA ALA A 221 8.40 -6.87 -8.19
C ALA A 221 8.20 -8.39 -8.25
N VAL A 222 6.96 -8.83 -8.02
CA VAL A 222 6.58 -10.21 -8.35
C VAL A 222 6.48 -10.36 -9.87
N LYS A 223 6.69 -11.56 -10.39
CA LYS A 223 6.77 -11.80 -11.85
C LYS A 223 5.47 -11.46 -12.59
N ASP A 224 4.34 -11.58 -11.93
CA ASP A 224 3.01 -11.27 -12.43
C ASP A 224 2.53 -9.84 -12.12
N ALA A 225 3.45 -8.96 -11.69
CA ALA A 225 3.19 -7.55 -11.49
C ALA A 225 2.86 -6.80 -12.80
N VAL A 226 2.24 -5.63 -12.67
CA VAL A 226 1.94 -4.77 -13.82
C VAL A 226 3.22 -4.31 -14.53
N PRO A 227 3.18 -4.11 -15.87
CA PRO A 227 4.38 -3.78 -16.67
C PRO A 227 5.15 -2.56 -16.16
N LYS A 228 4.45 -1.53 -15.67
CA LYS A 228 5.09 -0.32 -15.12
C LYS A 228 5.96 -0.63 -13.89
N LEU A 229 5.47 -1.53 -13.02
CA LEU A 229 6.22 -1.90 -11.83
C LEU A 229 7.40 -2.81 -12.17
N LEU A 230 7.21 -3.76 -13.10
CA LEU A 230 8.31 -4.60 -13.61
C LEU A 230 9.44 -3.77 -14.22
N ALA A 231 9.11 -2.68 -14.93
CA ALA A 231 10.10 -1.78 -15.52
C ALA A 231 10.85 -0.93 -14.49
N LEU A 232 10.24 -0.66 -13.33
CA LEU A 232 10.83 0.15 -12.25
C LEU A 232 11.67 -0.69 -11.28
N ALA A 233 11.30 -1.96 -11.09
CA ALA A 233 11.89 -2.82 -10.07
C ALA A 233 13.37 -3.07 -10.31
N ASP A 234 14.19 -3.00 -9.25
CA ASP A 234 15.60 -3.41 -9.30
C ASP A 234 15.74 -4.91 -9.54
N ARG A 235 14.74 -5.68 -9.07
CA ARG A 235 14.72 -7.14 -9.14
C ARG A 235 13.31 -7.69 -9.29
N VAL A 236 13.22 -8.81 -9.97
CA VAL A 236 11.96 -9.54 -10.15
C VAL A 236 12.12 -10.94 -9.56
N VAL A 237 11.16 -11.35 -8.74
CA VAL A 237 11.09 -12.69 -8.15
C VAL A 237 9.98 -13.53 -8.78
N CYS A 238 9.71 -14.71 -8.26
CA CYS A 238 8.65 -15.59 -8.75
C CYS A 238 7.24 -14.93 -8.61
N PRO A 239 6.21 -15.48 -9.26
CA PRO A 239 4.83 -15.06 -9.03
C PRO A 239 4.44 -15.12 -7.55
N ALA A 240 3.51 -14.25 -7.13
CA ALA A 240 3.06 -14.16 -5.73
C ALA A 240 2.64 -15.53 -5.16
N LYS A 241 1.89 -16.33 -5.93
CA LYS A 241 1.43 -17.67 -5.55
C LYS A 241 2.54 -18.68 -5.25
N ASP A 242 3.76 -18.47 -5.79
CA ASP A 242 4.89 -19.39 -5.65
C ASP A 242 5.81 -19.04 -4.45
N GLY A 243 5.37 -18.11 -3.60
CA GLY A 243 6.09 -17.71 -2.39
C GLY A 243 7.11 -16.60 -2.64
N ALA A 244 6.64 -15.48 -3.18
CA ALA A 244 7.49 -14.36 -3.58
C ALA A 244 8.34 -13.80 -2.43
N ILE A 245 7.79 -13.67 -1.22
CA ILE A 245 8.55 -13.14 -0.07
C ILE A 245 9.66 -14.10 0.36
N ALA A 246 9.42 -15.41 0.30
CA ALA A 246 10.48 -16.39 0.53
C ALA A 246 11.59 -16.26 -0.52
N ALA A 247 11.24 -16.01 -1.78
CA ALA A 247 12.22 -15.79 -2.85
C ALA A 247 13.03 -14.49 -2.64
N VAL A 248 12.40 -13.41 -2.18
CA VAL A 248 13.11 -12.17 -1.80
C VAL A 248 14.11 -12.46 -0.68
N ILE A 249 13.69 -13.13 0.40
CA ILE A 249 14.57 -13.46 1.53
C ILE A 249 15.75 -14.33 1.08
N GLU A 250 15.50 -15.29 0.21
CA GLU A 250 16.56 -16.14 -0.34
C GLU A 250 17.55 -15.35 -1.24
N ASP A 251 17.06 -14.40 -2.04
CA ASP A 251 17.90 -13.56 -2.89
C ASP A 251 18.82 -12.65 -2.05
N ILE A 252 18.29 -12.01 -1.00
CA ILE A 252 19.11 -11.18 -0.09
C ILE A 252 20.13 -12.02 0.70
N LYS A 253 19.79 -13.26 1.08
CA LYS A 253 20.75 -14.21 1.66
C LYS A 253 21.94 -14.48 0.75
N LYS A 254 21.65 -14.77 -0.52
CA LYS A 254 22.70 -15.10 -1.52
C LYS A 254 23.61 -13.93 -1.82
N ARG A 255 23.07 -12.72 -1.80
CA ARG A 255 23.81 -11.49 -2.16
C ARG A 255 24.54 -10.85 -0.97
N GLY A 256 24.24 -11.27 0.26
CA GLY A 256 24.88 -10.69 1.44
C GLY A 256 24.47 -9.25 1.71
N VAL A 257 23.19 -8.92 1.47
CA VAL A 257 22.63 -7.58 1.73
C VAL A 257 22.65 -7.24 3.21
#